data_8438050fe1e6e295194496ca3cc346f1
#
_entry.id   8438050fe1e6e295194496ca3cc346f1
#
_cell.length_a   1.000
_cell.length_b   1.000
_cell.length_c   1.000
_cell.angle_alpha   90.00
_cell.angle_beta   90.00
_cell.angle_gamma   90.00
#
_symmetry.space_group_name_H-M   'P 1'
#
loop_
_entity.id
_entity.type
_entity.pdbx_description
1 polymer ?
#
loop_
_entity_poly.entity_id
_entity_poly.type
_entity_poly.pdbx_seq_one_letter_code
_entity_poly.pdbx_strand_id
1 'polypeptide(L)'
;DSFDALARDFWHRCPPTCGDVAQWGADLDAFVRDNEQLAEEPYLADVASLEWALHLCASAADCEVDAMSFALLGEHDPDELHPLLAPGAAVMSSAWPVASILSAHRDQHPGLDEVGQRLRAGVGESAVVWRAGLRPTQREALPGETPVLSALLKGQTLGQALECSAALDLNVWLTLAVQSGLLLGVRRTRGAP
;
A
#
# COMPACT_ATOMS: atom_id res chain seq x y z
N ASP A 1 0.10 30.14 3.83
CA ASP A 1 0.82 29.10 3.09
C ASP A 1 -0.11 28.34 2.15
N SER A 2 0.43 27.81 1.04
CA SER A 2 -0.37 27.17 -0.02
C SER A 2 -1.21 25.99 0.50
N PHE A 3 -0.65 25.19 1.42
CA PHE A 3 -1.36 24.06 2.03
C PHE A 3 -2.55 24.49 2.87
N ASP A 4 -2.44 25.57 3.66
CA ASP A 4 -3.56 26.07 4.47
C ASP A 4 -4.73 26.56 3.59
N ALA A 5 -4.41 27.15 2.45
CA ALA A 5 -5.43 27.58 1.49
C ALA A 5 -6.13 26.37 0.85
N LEU A 6 -5.36 25.35 0.45
CA LEU A 6 -5.88 24.09 -0.09
C LEU A 6 -6.77 23.36 0.92
N ALA A 7 -6.32 23.24 2.18
CA ALA A 7 -7.08 22.58 3.25
C ALA A 7 -8.40 23.30 3.55
N ARG A 8 -8.42 24.65 3.51
CA ARG A 8 -9.66 25.43 3.68
C ARG A 8 -10.62 25.22 2.52
N ASP A 9 -10.11 25.23 1.28
CA ASP A 9 -10.95 25.01 0.10
C ASP A 9 -11.53 23.57 0.11
N PHE A 10 -10.72 22.57 0.47
CA PHE A 10 -11.18 21.21 0.68
C PHE A 10 -12.25 21.12 1.76
N TRP A 11 -12.07 21.78 2.91
CA TRP A 11 -13.08 21.84 3.98
C TRP A 11 -14.42 22.42 3.49
N HIS A 12 -14.37 23.44 2.66
CA HIS A 12 -15.60 24.08 2.14
C HIS A 12 -16.30 23.22 1.08
N ARG A 13 -15.55 22.51 0.25
CA ARG A 13 -16.12 21.69 -0.83
C ARG A 13 -16.49 20.28 -0.36
N CYS A 14 -15.70 19.71 0.53
CA CYS A 14 -15.86 18.35 1.06
C CYS A 14 -15.91 18.41 2.60
N PRO A 15 -16.94 18.99 3.22
CA PRO A 15 -17.01 19.06 4.68
C PRO A 15 -17.14 17.65 5.29
N PRO A 16 -16.68 17.46 6.53
CA PRO A 16 -16.82 16.17 7.20
C PRO A 16 -18.30 15.79 7.33
N THR A 17 -18.63 14.57 6.94
CA THR A 17 -20.00 14.04 6.96
C THR A 17 -20.35 13.32 8.26
N CYS A 18 -19.37 13.10 9.13
CA CYS A 18 -19.54 12.45 10.43
C CYS A 18 -18.69 13.16 11.49
N GLY A 19 -18.91 12.84 12.77
CA GLY A 19 -18.18 13.43 13.89
C GLY A 19 -16.73 12.92 14.04
N ASP A 20 -16.35 11.91 13.28
CA ASP A 20 -15.00 11.38 13.28
C ASP A 20 -14.15 12.07 12.20
N VAL A 21 -13.36 13.05 12.65
CA VAL A 21 -12.48 13.82 11.78
C VAL A 21 -11.38 12.95 11.14
N ALA A 22 -11.07 11.79 11.74
CA ALA A 22 -10.11 10.86 11.16
C ALA A 22 -10.60 10.26 9.82
N GLN A 23 -11.88 10.31 9.53
CA GLN A 23 -12.45 9.90 8.25
C GLN A 23 -12.52 11.03 7.21
N TRP A 24 -12.24 12.25 7.62
CA TRP A 24 -12.22 13.39 6.72
C TRP A 24 -10.89 13.46 5.97
N GLY A 25 -10.86 13.17 4.75
CA GLY A 25 -9.65 13.12 3.91
C GLY A 25 -9.74 12.06 2.83
N ALA A 26 -10.78 11.22 2.90
CA ALA A 26 -11.00 10.15 1.93
C ALA A 26 -11.08 10.64 0.47
N ASP A 27 -11.62 11.84 0.27
CA ASP A 27 -11.83 12.44 -1.03
C ASP A 27 -10.74 13.48 -1.41
N LEU A 28 -9.66 13.59 -0.62
CA LEU A 28 -8.61 14.58 -0.88
C LEU A 28 -7.90 14.35 -2.22
N ASP A 29 -7.67 13.12 -2.60
CA ASP A 29 -7.03 12.77 -3.86
C ASP A 29 -7.88 13.19 -5.07
N ALA A 30 -9.20 12.96 -5.03
CA ALA A 30 -10.13 13.39 -6.05
C ALA A 30 -10.20 14.94 -6.10
N PHE A 31 -10.28 15.58 -4.95
CA PHE A 31 -10.28 17.04 -4.85
C PHE A 31 -9.01 17.67 -5.44
N VAL A 32 -7.83 17.08 -5.13
CA VAL A 32 -6.54 17.54 -5.68
C VAL A 32 -6.48 17.32 -7.20
N ARG A 33 -6.97 16.19 -7.69
CA ARG A 33 -6.98 15.86 -9.12
C ARG A 33 -7.84 16.82 -9.93
N ASP A 34 -8.96 17.27 -9.36
CA ASP A 34 -9.91 18.17 -10.02
C ASP A 34 -9.57 19.66 -9.82
N ASN A 35 -8.49 19.97 -9.08
CA ASN A 35 -8.09 21.34 -8.81
C ASN A 35 -7.20 21.90 -9.91
N GLU A 36 -7.73 22.84 -10.71
CA GLU A 36 -7.01 23.48 -11.80
C GLU A 36 -5.71 24.19 -11.36
N GLN A 37 -5.63 24.66 -10.11
CA GLN A 37 -4.43 25.31 -9.58
C GLN A 37 -3.26 24.33 -9.36
N LEU A 38 -3.57 23.02 -9.27
CA LEU A 38 -2.60 21.93 -9.06
C LEU A 38 -2.36 21.12 -10.35
N ALA A 39 -2.89 21.56 -11.49
CA ALA A 39 -2.75 20.84 -12.76
C ALA A 39 -1.27 20.65 -13.20
N GLU A 40 -0.37 21.56 -12.79
CA GLU A 40 1.07 21.46 -13.04
C GLU A 40 1.77 20.37 -12.18
N GLU A 41 1.10 19.87 -11.13
CA GLU A 41 1.63 18.91 -10.15
C GLU A 41 0.71 17.67 -10.04
N PRO A 42 0.49 16.95 -11.16
CA PRO A 42 -0.52 15.88 -11.22
C PRO A 42 -0.24 14.69 -10.30
N TYR A 43 1.02 14.53 -9.85
CA TYR A 43 1.41 13.47 -8.90
C TYR A 43 0.83 13.68 -7.49
N LEU A 44 0.41 14.89 -7.12
CA LEU A 44 -0.08 15.20 -5.76
C LEU A 44 -1.34 14.41 -5.40
N ALA A 45 -2.22 14.15 -6.37
CA ALA A 45 -3.40 13.32 -6.15
C ALA A 45 -3.03 11.90 -5.74
N ASP A 46 -2.05 11.29 -6.42
CA ASP A 46 -1.61 9.93 -6.12
C ASP A 46 -0.79 9.87 -4.82
N VAL A 47 -0.06 10.92 -4.47
CA VAL A 47 0.58 11.06 -3.16
C VAL A 47 -0.48 11.14 -2.06
N ALA A 48 -1.55 11.92 -2.23
CA ALA A 48 -2.66 12.00 -1.29
C ALA A 48 -3.35 10.64 -1.10
N SER A 49 -3.54 9.87 -2.19
CA SER A 49 -4.06 8.50 -2.14
C SER A 49 -3.15 7.58 -1.31
N LEU A 50 -1.82 7.67 -1.46
CA LEU A 50 -0.86 6.88 -0.70
C LEU A 50 -0.85 7.26 0.79
N GLU A 51 -0.89 8.55 1.09
CA GLU A 51 -0.99 9.03 2.48
C GLU A 51 -2.30 8.60 3.14
N TRP A 52 -3.40 8.62 2.38
CA TRP A 52 -4.68 8.11 2.87
C TRP A 52 -4.63 6.59 3.15
N ALA A 53 -4.01 5.80 2.29
CA ALA A 53 -3.81 4.37 2.54
C ALA A 53 -3.00 4.12 3.82
N LEU A 54 -1.95 4.91 4.07
CA LEU A 54 -1.17 4.86 5.32
C LEU A 54 -2.01 5.25 6.54
N HIS A 55 -2.87 6.26 6.41
CA HIS A 55 -3.77 6.68 7.48
C HIS A 55 -4.77 5.57 7.84
N LEU A 56 -5.40 4.94 6.85
CA LEU A 56 -6.29 3.80 7.07
C LEU A 56 -5.55 2.62 7.69
N CYS A 57 -4.35 2.34 7.21
CA CYS A 57 -3.49 1.30 7.74
C CYS A 57 -3.14 1.52 9.23
N ALA A 58 -2.91 2.77 9.64
CA ALA A 58 -2.64 3.13 11.04
C ALA A 58 -3.81 2.78 11.97
N SER A 59 -5.04 2.87 11.46
CA SER A 59 -6.28 2.60 12.21
C SER A 59 -6.72 1.13 12.15
N ALA A 60 -6.02 0.27 11.41
CA ALA A 60 -6.39 -1.13 11.25
C ALA A 60 -6.28 -1.91 12.58
N ALA A 61 -7.07 -2.97 12.71
CA ALA A 61 -7.06 -3.82 13.90
C ALA A 61 -5.69 -4.44 14.16
N ASP A 62 -5.39 -4.69 15.44
CA ASP A 62 -4.19 -5.43 15.80
C ASP A 62 -4.34 -6.91 15.41
N CYS A 63 -3.22 -7.49 14.97
CA CYS A 63 -3.15 -8.91 14.66
C CYS A 63 -1.78 -9.45 15.08
N GLU A 64 -1.78 -10.65 15.65
CA GLU A 64 -0.55 -11.32 16.07
C GLU A 64 0.02 -12.15 14.92
N VAL A 65 1.33 -12.33 14.95
CA VAL A 65 2.03 -13.22 14.00
C VAL A 65 1.82 -14.68 14.42
N ASP A 66 1.28 -15.48 13.52
CA ASP A 66 1.21 -16.93 13.68
C ASP A 66 2.42 -17.59 13.00
N ALA A 67 3.56 -17.54 13.68
CA ALA A 67 4.82 -18.07 13.14
C ALA A 67 4.77 -19.58 12.86
N MET A 68 3.97 -20.35 13.62
CA MET A 68 3.85 -21.79 13.43
C MET A 68 3.12 -22.14 12.13
N SER A 69 2.22 -21.28 11.67
CA SER A 69 1.48 -21.50 10.44
C SER A 69 2.34 -21.47 9.17
N PHE A 70 3.53 -20.87 9.23
CA PHE A 70 4.44 -20.84 8.07
C PHE A 70 4.95 -22.25 7.67
N ALA A 71 4.88 -23.24 8.56
CA ALA A 71 5.20 -24.63 8.22
C ALA A 71 4.29 -25.16 7.09
N LEU A 72 3.05 -24.68 7.01
CA LEU A 72 2.10 -25.05 5.96
C LEU A 72 2.64 -24.77 4.53
N LEU A 73 3.50 -23.77 4.36
CA LEU A 73 4.10 -23.45 3.06
C LEU A 73 4.97 -24.57 2.50
N GLY A 74 5.55 -25.43 3.36
CA GLY A 74 6.34 -26.59 2.95
C GLY A 74 5.55 -27.91 2.92
N GLU A 75 4.33 -27.93 3.47
CA GLU A 75 3.56 -29.15 3.69
C GLU A 75 2.37 -29.29 2.74
N HIS A 76 1.90 -28.18 2.16
CA HIS A 76 0.66 -28.14 1.38
C HIS A 76 0.83 -27.45 0.03
N ASP A 77 -0.09 -27.78 -0.88
CA ASP A 77 -0.15 -27.14 -2.19
C ASP A 77 -0.51 -25.64 -2.05
N PRO A 78 0.18 -24.74 -2.76
CA PRO A 78 -0.16 -23.31 -2.77
C PRO A 78 -1.62 -23.00 -3.06
N ASP A 79 -2.34 -23.83 -3.82
CA ASP A 79 -3.76 -23.70 -4.12
C ASP A 79 -4.67 -23.96 -2.91
N GLU A 80 -4.14 -24.55 -1.85
CA GLU A 80 -4.85 -24.75 -0.60
C GLU A 80 -4.53 -23.69 0.45
N LEU A 81 -3.61 -22.77 0.17
CA LEU A 81 -3.05 -21.84 1.15
C LEU A 81 -3.55 -20.41 0.94
N HIS A 82 -3.96 -19.78 2.04
CA HIS A 82 -4.30 -18.36 2.10
C HIS A 82 -3.31 -17.61 2.99
N PRO A 83 -2.41 -16.80 2.42
CA PRO A 83 -1.54 -15.91 3.18
C PRO A 83 -2.34 -14.91 4.00
N LEU A 84 -1.95 -14.69 5.24
CA LEU A 84 -2.56 -13.72 6.16
C LEU A 84 -1.73 -12.44 6.13
N LEU A 85 -2.16 -11.48 5.35
CA LEU A 85 -1.55 -10.17 5.29
C LEU A 85 -1.89 -9.33 6.53
N ALA A 86 -1.01 -8.41 6.87
CA ALA A 86 -1.24 -7.45 7.93
C ALA A 86 -2.56 -6.69 7.69
N PRO A 87 -3.39 -6.48 8.73
CA PRO A 87 -4.62 -5.71 8.60
C PRO A 87 -4.34 -4.30 8.06
N GLY A 88 -5.19 -3.84 7.14
CA GLY A 88 -4.99 -2.56 6.47
C GLY A 88 -3.90 -2.55 5.39
N ALA A 89 -3.31 -3.71 5.07
CA ALA A 89 -2.38 -3.79 3.94
C ALA A 89 -3.08 -3.39 2.64
N ALA A 90 -2.36 -2.64 1.82
CA ALA A 90 -2.84 -2.15 0.53
C ALA A 90 -1.71 -2.12 -0.50
N VAL A 91 -2.08 -2.14 -1.76
CA VAL A 91 -1.16 -1.95 -2.88
C VAL A 91 -1.79 -0.98 -3.86
N MET A 92 -1.00 -0.04 -4.37
CA MET A 92 -1.42 0.90 -5.39
C MET A 92 -0.35 1.09 -6.45
N SER A 93 -0.77 1.42 -7.67
CA SER A 93 0.13 1.77 -8.76
C SER A 93 -0.12 3.22 -9.18
N SER A 94 0.96 3.92 -9.51
CA SER A 94 0.92 5.29 -9.99
C SER A 94 1.81 5.43 -11.22
N ALA A 95 1.47 6.37 -12.10
CA ALA A 95 2.35 6.81 -13.18
C ALA A 95 3.53 7.66 -12.68
N TRP A 96 3.56 7.96 -11.39
CA TRP A 96 4.50 8.83 -10.72
C TRP A 96 5.33 8.08 -9.66
N PRO A 97 6.51 8.56 -9.26
CA PRO A 97 7.35 7.91 -8.26
C PRO A 97 6.86 8.17 -6.82
N VAL A 98 5.60 7.82 -6.52
CA VAL A 98 4.91 8.20 -5.27
C VAL A 98 5.54 7.60 -4.02
N ALA A 99 6.03 6.35 -4.09
CA ALA A 99 6.72 5.71 -2.97
C ALA A 99 8.03 6.43 -2.65
N SER A 100 8.80 6.77 -3.69
CA SER A 100 10.04 7.55 -3.59
C SER A 100 9.80 8.96 -3.08
N ILE A 101 8.76 9.66 -3.58
CA ILE A 101 8.39 11.00 -3.10
C ILE A 101 8.13 10.96 -1.59
N LEU A 102 7.29 10.03 -1.14
CA LEU A 102 6.92 9.94 0.27
C LEU A 102 8.12 9.56 1.15
N SER A 103 8.94 8.60 0.72
CA SER A 103 10.14 8.18 1.46
C SER A 103 11.18 9.31 1.55
N ALA A 104 11.36 10.10 0.49
CA ALA A 104 12.26 11.24 0.51
C ALA A 104 11.86 12.29 1.56
N HIS A 105 10.56 12.53 1.73
CA HIS A 105 10.06 13.46 2.73
C HIS A 105 10.10 12.92 4.16
N ARG A 106 9.82 11.62 4.35
CA ARG A 106 9.73 11.01 5.68
C ARG A 106 11.08 10.52 6.22
N ASP A 107 11.85 9.89 5.34
CA ASP A 107 13.06 9.13 5.70
C ASP A 107 14.33 9.78 5.12
N GLN A 108 14.18 10.86 4.33
CA GLN A 108 15.25 11.55 3.61
C GLN A 108 16.03 10.63 2.63
N HIS A 109 15.39 9.56 2.21
CA HIS A 109 15.95 8.61 1.26
C HIS A 109 14.82 8.00 0.37
N PRO A 110 14.97 8.01 -0.96
CA PRO A 110 16.05 8.62 -1.77
C PRO A 110 16.12 10.15 -1.57
N GLY A 111 17.23 10.77 -1.99
CA GLY A 111 17.35 12.23 -1.93
C GLY A 111 16.37 12.94 -2.85
N LEU A 112 15.98 14.17 -2.52
CA LEU A 112 15.01 14.95 -3.31
C LEU A 112 15.46 15.17 -4.76
N ASP A 113 16.77 15.31 -5.02
CA ASP A 113 17.31 15.46 -6.38
C ASP A 113 17.06 14.20 -7.22
N GLU A 114 17.21 13.01 -6.63
CA GLU A 114 16.95 11.73 -7.28
C GLU A 114 15.45 11.59 -7.59
N VAL A 115 14.59 11.91 -6.62
CA VAL A 115 13.14 11.92 -6.82
C VAL A 115 12.74 12.88 -7.94
N GLY A 116 13.31 14.08 -7.95
CA GLY A 116 13.09 15.06 -9.02
C GLY A 116 13.53 14.54 -10.40
N GLN A 117 14.59 13.72 -10.48
CA GLN A 117 14.99 13.06 -11.72
C GLN A 117 13.98 11.99 -12.15
N ARG A 118 13.53 11.12 -11.24
CA ARG A 118 12.50 10.10 -11.51
C ARG A 118 11.19 10.74 -11.98
N LEU A 119 10.78 11.83 -11.33
CA LEU A 119 9.58 12.58 -11.70
C LEU A 119 9.68 13.13 -13.13
N ARG A 120 10.78 13.79 -13.47
CA ARG A 120 11.02 14.32 -14.83
C ARG A 120 11.15 13.22 -15.89
N ALA A 121 11.63 12.05 -15.50
CA ALA A 121 11.76 10.89 -16.39
C ALA A 121 10.43 10.14 -16.58
N GLY A 122 9.36 10.53 -15.86
CA GLY A 122 8.06 9.85 -15.92
C GLY A 122 8.12 8.41 -15.39
N VAL A 123 8.94 8.15 -14.36
CA VAL A 123 9.05 6.82 -13.77
C VAL A 123 7.85 6.60 -12.87
N GLY A 124 6.98 5.66 -13.26
CA GLY A 124 5.87 5.21 -12.42
C GLY A 124 6.33 4.20 -11.38
N GLU A 125 5.71 4.21 -10.21
CA GLU A 125 5.97 3.26 -9.13
C GLU A 125 4.68 2.61 -8.65
N SER A 126 4.82 1.41 -8.08
CA SER A 126 3.78 0.80 -7.26
C SER A 126 4.24 0.81 -5.80
N ALA A 127 3.33 1.16 -4.90
CA ALA A 127 3.59 1.19 -3.46
C ALA A 127 2.84 0.07 -2.75
N VAL A 128 3.51 -0.58 -1.81
CA VAL A 128 2.92 -1.51 -0.85
C VAL A 128 2.85 -0.80 0.50
N VAL A 129 1.66 -0.81 1.11
CA VAL A 129 1.39 -0.21 2.42
C VAL A 129 1.02 -1.32 3.39
N TRP A 130 1.56 -1.30 4.60
CA TRP A 130 1.17 -2.17 5.69
C TRP A 130 1.53 -1.56 7.04
N ARG A 131 1.09 -2.18 8.13
CA ARG A 131 1.45 -1.76 9.48
C ARG A 131 2.45 -2.74 10.09
N ALA A 132 3.68 -2.28 10.34
CA ALA A 132 4.70 -3.01 11.06
C ALA A 132 4.55 -2.73 12.57
N GLY A 133 3.95 -3.66 13.30
CA GLY A 133 3.51 -3.40 14.67
C GLY A 133 2.46 -2.28 14.72
N LEU A 134 2.77 -1.16 15.38
CA LEU A 134 1.88 0.01 15.44
C LEU A 134 2.22 1.10 14.41
N ARG A 135 3.23 0.89 13.58
CA ARG A 135 3.73 1.92 12.67
C ARG A 135 3.28 1.64 11.24
N PRO A 136 2.46 2.52 10.63
CA PRO A 136 2.16 2.43 9.21
C PRO A 136 3.43 2.70 8.41
N THR A 137 3.69 1.85 7.44
CA THR A 137 4.90 1.91 6.61
C THR A 137 4.55 1.62 5.16
N GLN A 138 5.44 1.99 4.28
CA GLN A 138 5.32 1.73 2.85
C GLN A 138 6.70 1.46 2.23
N ARG A 139 6.71 0.82 1.08
CA ARG A 139 7.86 0.70 0.18
C ARG A 139 7.42 0.60 -1.27
N GLU A 140 8.37 0.80 -2.17
CA GLU A 140 8.18 0.40 -3.56
C GLU A 140 7.93 -1.11 -3.67
N ALA A 141 7.00 -1.51 -4.52
CA ALA A 141 6.70 -2.91 -4.76
C ALA A 141 7.85 -3.60 -5.51
N LEU A 142 8.08 -4.86 -5.19
CA LEU A 142 9.00 -5.71 -5.95
C LEU A 142 8.47 -5.96 -7.38
N PRO A 143 9.35 -6.32 -8.33
CA PRO A 143 8.91 -6.74 -9.65
C PRO A 143 7.85 -7.85 -9.56
N GLY A 144 6.69 -7.64 -10.17
CA GLY A 144 5.60 -8.60 -10.17
C GLY A 144 4.78 -8.71 -8.88
N GLU A 145 5.11 -7.97 -7.82
CA GLU A 145 4.42 -8.05 -6.53
C GLU A 145 2.99 -7.50 -6.58
N THR A 146 2.78 -6.41 -7.29
CA THR A 146 1.48 -5.71 -7.33
C THR A 146 0.30 -6.60 -7.71
N PRO A 147 0.32 -7.36 -8.82
CA PRO A 147 -0.79 -8.25 -9.18
C PRO A 147 -0.97 -9.39 -8.17
N VAL A 148 0.13 -9.93 -7.62
CA VAL A 148 0.08 -11.00 -6.60
C VAL A 148 -0.56 -10.49 -5.32
N LEU A 149 -0.10 -9.36 -4.78
CA LEU A 149 -0.71 -8.76 -3.59
C LEU A 149 -2.17 -8.37 -3.80
N SER A 150 -2.51 -7.83 -4.98
CA SER A 150 -3.90 -7.50 -5.32
C SER A 150 -4.80 -8.73 -5.30
N ALA A 151 -4.30 -9.89 -5.72
CA ALA A 151 -5.03 -11.16 -5.68
C ALA A 151 -5.19 -11.67 -4.24
N LEU A 152 -4.12 -11.64 -3.45
CA LEU A 152 -4.15 -12.04 -2.03
C LEU A 152 -5.08 -11.16 -1.20
N LEU A 153 -5.10 -9.85 -1.43
CA LEU A 153 -6.01 -8.90 -0.76
C LEU A 153 -7.49 -9.16 -1.11
N LYS A 154 -7.76 -9.77 -2.26
CA LYS A 154 -9.10 -10.25 -2.66
C LYS A 154 -9.45 -11.61 -2.09
N GLY A 155 -8.58 -12.21 -1.26
CA GLY A 155 -8.79 -13.50 -0.62
C GLY A 155 -8.50 -14.71 -1.52
N GLN A 156 -7.78 -14.54 -2.62
CA GLN A 156 -7.34 -15.66 -3.45
C GLN A 156 -6.29 -16.51 -2.73
N THR A 157 -6.15 -17.76 -3.15
CA THR A 157 -5.09 -18.64 -2.65
C THR A 157 -3.71 -18.17 -3.10
N LEU A 158 -2.66 -18.67 -2.46
CA LEU A 158 -1.28 -18.38 -2.87
C LEU A 158 -1.03 -18.82 -4.31
N GLY A 159 -1.49 -20.02 -4.69
CA GLY A 159 -1.33 -20.53 -6.06
C GLY A 159 -2.00 -19.62 -7.08
N GLN A 160 -3.29 -19.30 -6.88
CA GLN A 160 -4.02 -18.38 -7.76
C GLN A 160 -3.36 -16.99 -7.86
N ALA A 161 -2.84 -16.48 -6.76
CA ALA A 161 -2.15 -15.20 -6.76
C ALA A 161 -0.84 -15.25 -7.55
N LEU A 162 -0.07 -16.34 -7.44
CA LEU A 162 1.18 -16.51 -8.18
C LEU A 162 0.97 -16.64 -9.69
N GLU A 163 -0.17 -17.15 -10.13
CA GLU A 163 -0.53 -17.16 -11.56
C GLU A 163 -0.66 -15.75 -12.16
N CYS A 164 -0.92 -14.73 -11.32
CA CYS A 164 -1.05 -13.35 -11.77
C CYS A 164 0.27 -12.71 -12.21
N SER A 165 1.43 -13.28 -11.84
CA SER A 165 2.74 -12.75 -12.25
C SER A 165 3.86 -13.78 -12.16
N ALA A 166 4.50 -14.03 -13.29
CA ALA A 166 5.72 -14.83 -13.36
C ALA A 166 6.99 -14.04 -12.98
N ALA A 167 6.88 -12.73 -12.78
CA ALA A 167 8.03 -11.87 -12.50
C ALA A 167 8.39 -11.83 -10.99
N LEU A 168 7.50 -12.27 -10.11
CA LEU A 168 7.73 -12.26 -8.68
C LEU A 168 8.66 -13.43 -8.26
N ASP A 169 9.80 -13.11 -7.65
CA ASP A 169 10.58 -14.11 -6.93
C ASP A 169 9.91 -14.38 -5.57
N LEU A 170 9.22 -15.52 -5.49
CA LEU A 170 8.48 -15.93 -4.30
C LEU A 170 9.35 -16.03 -3.05
N ASN A 171 10.59 -16.53 -3.17
CA ASN A 171 11.47 -16.72 -2.01
C ASN A 171 11.92 -15.36 -1.45
N VAL A 172 12.28 -14.44 -2.32
CA VAL A 172 12.64 -13.06 -1.94
C VAL A 172 11.43 -12.38 -1.30
N TRP A 173 10.26 -12.49 -1.94
CA TRP A 173 9.04 -11.88 -1.44
C TRP A 173 8.62 -12.43 -0.07
N LEU A 174 8.57 -13.75 0.11
CA LEU A 174 8.21 -14.39 1.38
C LEU A 174 9.15 -13.94 2.51
N THR A 175 10.47 -13.93 2.23
CA THR A 175 11.46 -13.50 3.21
C THR A 175 11.20 -12.06 3.66
N LEU A 176 11.03 -11.14 2.72
CA LEU A 176 10.80 -9.74 3.02
C LEU A 176 9.43 -9.51 3.68
N ALA A 177 8.38 -10.18 3.21
CA ALA A 177 7.03 -10.03 3.73
C ALA A 177 6.93 -10.52 5.20
N VAL A 178 7.58 -11.62 5.54
CA VAL A 178 7.64 -12.12 6.93
C VAL A 178 8.49 -11.19 7.80
N GLN A 179 9.70 -10.84 7.36
CA GLN A 179 10.61 -9.99 8.14
C GLN A 179 10.06 -8.59 8.39
N SER A 180 9.31 -8.03 7.44
CA SER A 180 8.72 -6.70 7.55
C SER A 180 7.37 -6.70 8.29
N GLY A 181 6.79 -7.87 8.58
CA GLY A 181 5.46 -7.98 9.18
C GLY A 181 4.31 -7.68 8.20
N LEU A 182 4.56 -7.72 6.90
CA LEU A 182 3.50 -7.69 5.88
C LEU A 182 2.72 -9.01 5.85
N LEU A 183 3.42 -10.14 6.01
CA LEU A 183 2.84 -11.46 6.10
C LEU A 183 2.90 -11.95 7.55
N LEU A 184 1.74 -12.23 8.15
CA LEU A 184 1.59 -12.59 9.55
C LEU A 184 1.39 -14.09 9.78
N GLY A 185 1.06 -14.84 8.73
CA GLY A 185 0.81 -16.27 8.82
C GLY A 185 0.20 -16.81 7.53
N VAL A 186 -0.20 -18.07 7.59
CA VAL A 186 -0.84 -18.79 6.47
C VAL A 186 -2.00 -19.62 7.02
N ARG A 187 -3.10 -19.69 6.31
CA ARG A 187 -4.21 -20.60 6.61
C ARG A 187 -4.41 -21.59 5.48
N ARG A 188 -4.78 -22.79 5.83
CA ARG A 188 -5.24 -23.77 4.84
C ARG A 188 -6.74 -23.60 4.60
N THR A 189 -7.17 -23.71 3.35
CA THR A 189 -8.59 -23.86 3.00
C THR A 189 -9.14 -25.05 3.79
N ARG A 190 -10.17 -24.82 4.62
CA ARG A 190 -10.89 -25.96 5.21
C ARG A 190 -11.60 -26.66 4.06
N GLY A 191 -11.18 -27.89 3.75
CA GLY A 191 -11.94 -28.73 2.84
C GLY A 191 -13.39 -28.72 3.29
N ALA A 192 -14.31 -28.53 2.34
CA ALA A 192 -15.73 -28.71 2.62
C ALA A 192 -15.91 -30.16 3.10
N PRO A 193 -16.73 -30.38 4.14
CA PRO A 193 -17.01 -31.73 4.66
C PRO A 193 -17.72 -32.61 3.64
#